data_43184930ef7b0a2b9e197d29f2072486
#
_entry.id   43184930ef7b0a2b9e197d29f2072486
#
_cell.length_a   1.000
_cell.length_b   1.000
_cell.length_c   1.000
_cell.angle_alpha   90.00
_cell.angle_beta   90.00
_cell.angle_gamma   90.00
#
_symmetry.space_group_name_H-M   'P 1'
#
loop_
_entity.id
_entity.type
_entity.pdbx_description
1 polymer ?
#
loop_
_entity_poly.entity_id
_entity_poly.type
_entity_poly.pdbx_seq_one_letter_code
_entity_poly.pdbx_strand_id
1 'polypeptide(L)'
;MNLSTMEQYWVWLSSVEGIGPKRFYRLISEYGDARCVWDNADDDKMKEFLPAATRKKLRDARNEQYFYTLFARLEKCNMRAITRLSDDYPELLSRIYDPPATLYVLGACPLDNARSFAIVGSRRCTRDGQRAAREFAEVLAREDVAVISGMANGVDTAAHEGALIGYGRTIALLGCGADVI
;
A
#
# COMPACT_ATOMS: atom_id res chain seq x y z
N MET A 1 -17.36 -1.34 0.25
CA MET A 1 -16.21 -0.56 -0.30
C MET A 1 -16.77 0.40 -1.34
N ASN A 2 -16.60 1.73 -1.17
CA ASN A 2 -17.17 2.73 -2.09
C ASN A 2 -16.12 3.18 -3.13
N LEU A 3 -15.64 2.25 -3.95
CA LEU A 3 -14.75 2.59 -5.07
C LEU A 3 -15.57 2.91 -6.31
N SER A 4 -15.22 3.98 -7.02
CA SER A 4 -15.73 4.24 -8.36
C SER A 4 -15.31 3.13 -9.33
N THR A 5 -15.99 3.00 -10.45
CA THR A 5 -15.63 2.02 -11.48
C THR A 5 -14.17 2.16 -11.91
N MET A 6 -13.65 3.38 -12.05
CA MET A 6 -12.27 3.64 -12.43
C MET A 6 -11.28 3.13 -11.36
N GLU A 7 -11.54 3.41 -10.09
CA GLU A 7 -10.71 2.93 -8.98
C GLU A 7 -10.68 1.41 -8.90
N GLN A 8 -11.78 0.72 -9.22
CA GLN A 8 -11.81 -0.73 -9.26
C GLN A 8 -10.83 -1.29 -10.30
N TYR A 9 -10.74 -0.69 -11.50
CA TYR A 9 -9.75 -1.09 -12.50
C TYR A 9 -8.32 -0.74 -12.06
N TRP A 10 -8.11 0.33 -11.31
CA TRP A 10 -6.80 0.65 -10.72
C TRP A 10 -6.36 -0.43 -9.72
N VAL A 11 -7.27 -0.85 -8.84
CA VAL A 11 -7.03 -1.95 -7.89
C VAL A 11 -6.73 -3.25 -8.63
N TRP A 12 -7.51 -3.59 -9.65
CA TRP A 12 -7.27 -4.76 -10.49
C TRP A 12 -5.88 -4.71 -11.13
N LEU A 13 -5.52 -3.64 -11.83
CA LEU A 13 -4.24 -3.53 -12.53
C LEU A 13 -3.05 -3.61 -11.56
N SER A 14 -3.15 -2.98 -10.40
CA SER A 14 -2.10 -3.01 -9.37
C SER A 14 -1.97 -4.38 -8.68
N SER A 15 -3.00 -5.22 -8.73
CA SER A 15 -2.98 -6.58 -8.16
C SER A 15 -2.29 -7.61 -9.05
N VAL A 16 -2.04 -7.28 -10.33
CA VAL A 16 -1.40 -8.21 -11.28
C VAL A 16 0.07 -8.37 -10.94
N GLU A 17 0.47 -9.61 -10.64
CA GLU A 17 1.86 -9.92 -10.28
C GLU A 17 2.84 -9.53 -11.39
N GLY A 18 3.86 -8.77 -11.02
CA GLY A 18 4.85 -8.22 -11.94
C GLY A 18 4.52 -6.83 -12.49
N ILE A 19 3.36 -6.26 -12.13
CA ILE A 19 3.01 -4.87 -12.39
C ILE A 19 3.24 -4.04 -11.13
N GLY A 20 4.48 -3.59 -10.91
CA GLY A 20 4.83 -2.61 -9.89
C GLY A 20 4.61 -1.18 -10.39
N PRO A 21 4.85 -0.14 -9.57
CA PRO A 21 4.53 1.25 -9.90
C PRO A 21 5.03 1.70 -11.27
N LYS A 22 6.29 1.43 -11.63
CA LYS A 22 6.86 1.82 -12.94
C LYS A 22 6.09 1.26 -14.12
N ARG A 23 5.76 -0.04 -14.10
CA ARG A 23 4.99 -0.68 -15.18
C ARG A 23 3.54 -0.24 -15.16
N PHE A 24 2.97 -0.04 -13.99
CA PHE A 24 1.62 0.49 -13.82
C PHE A 24 1.49 1.85 -14.53
N TYR A 25 2.33 2.82 -14.15
CA TYR A 25 2.25 4.17 -14.73
C TYR A 25 2.65 4.19 -16.21
N ARG A 26 3.52 3.29 -16.67
CA ARG A 26 3.79 3.13 -18.09
C ARG A 26 2.54 2.66 -18.85
N LEU A 27 1.80 1.68 -18.32
CA LEU A 27 0.54 1.24 -18.92
C LEU A 27 -0.50 2.36 -18.95
N ILE A 28 -0.67 3.10 -17.85
CA ILE A 28 -1.58 4.25 -17.84
C ILE A 28 -1.17 5.31 -18.87
N SER A 29 0.12 5.59 -19.00
CA SER A 29 0.64 6.56 -19.99
C SER A 29 0.38 6.13 -21.45
N GLU A 30 0.45 4.82 -21.74
CA GLU A 30 0.25 4.29 -23.09
C GLU A 30 -1.22 4.12 -23.49
N TYR A 31 -2.08 3.77 -22.53
CA TYR A 31 -3.49 3.41 -22.78
C TYR A 31 -4.49 4.43 -22.24
N GLY A 32 -4.03 5.43 -21.47
CA GLY A 32 -4.86 6.49 -20.90
C GLY A 32 -5.37 6.15 -19.49
N ASP A 33 -5.99 5.01 -19.30
CA ASP A 33 -6.50 4.57 -18.00
C ASP A 33 -6.46 3.04 -17.81
N ALA A 34 -6.76 2.58 -16.59
CA ALA A 34 -6.71 1.16 -16.26
C ALA A 34 -7.84 0.33 -16.91
N ARG A 35 -8.97 0.95 -17.25
CA ARG A 35 -10.04 0.30 -18.02
C ARG A 35 -9.59 0.07 -19.45
N CYS A 36 -8.93 1.03 -20.07
CA CYS A 36 -8.36 0.86 -21.41
C CYS A 36 -7.27 -0.22 -21.41
N VAL A 37 -6.47 -0.35 -20.35
CA VAL A 37 -5.53 -1.48 -20.21
C VAL A 37 -6.27 -2.82 -20.14
N TRP A 38 -7.38 -2.90 -19.40
CA TRP A 38 -8.23 -4.10 -19.38
C TRP A 38 -8.74 -4.45 -20.78
N ASP A 39 -9.30 -3.48 -21.49
CA ASP A 39 -9.90 -3.70 -22.81
C ASP A 39 -8.84 -4.13 -23.85
N ASN A 40 -7.57 -3.70 -23.69
CA ASN A 40 -6.46 -3.96 -24.60
C ASN A 40 -5.39 -4.92 -24.05
N ALA A 41 -5.70 -5.79 -23.09
CA ALA A 41 -4.71 -6.66 -22.43
C ALA A 41 -3.99 -7.64 -23.38
N ASP A 42 -4.49 -7.84 -24.60
CA ASP A 42 -3.91 -8.67 -25.66
C ASP A 42 -3.07 -7.88 -26.66
N ASP A 43 -2.96 -6.55 -26.53
CA ASP A 43 -2.25 -5.70 -27.47
C ASP A 43 -0.76 -6.07 -27.56
N ASP A 44 -0.30 -6.29 -28.79
CA ASP A 44 1.09 -6.63 -29.10
C ASP A 44 2.08 -5.52 -28.73
N LYS A 45 1.65 -4.25 -28.68
CA LYS A 45 2.44 -3.11 -28.23
C LYS A 45 3.02 -3.32 -26.84
N MET A 46 2.33 -4.05 -25.97
CA MET A 46 2.84 -4.38 -24.63
C MET A 46 4.13 -5.21 -24.64
N LYS A 47 4.48 -5.84 -25.78
CA LYS A 47 5.74 -6.60 -25.94
C LYS A 47 6.97 -5.69 -25.81
N GLU A 48 6.82 -4.40 -26.09
CA GLU A 48 7.93 -3.43 -26.07
C GLU A 48 8.41 -3.11 -24.64
N PHE A 49 7.53 -3.25 -23.64
CA PHE A 49 7.85 -2.81 -22.27
C PHE A 49 7.41 -3.78 -21.16
N LEU A 50 6.65 -4.84 -21.48
CA LEU A 50 6.27 -5.86 -20.50
C LEU A 50 6.89 -7.22 -20.85
N PRO A 51 7.52 -7.91 -19.87
CA PRO A 51 7.98 -9.29 -20.02
C PRO A 51 6.84 -10.23 -20.40
N ALA A 52 7.14 -11.29 -21.16
CA ALA A 52 6.16 -12.28 -21.59
C ALA A 52 5.36 -12.89 -20.43
N ALA A 53 6.03 -13.20 -19.32
CA ALA A 53 5.40 -13.73 -18.11
C ALA A 53 4.37 -12.75 -17.50
N THR A 54 4.72 -11.45 -17.43
CA THR A 54 3.82 -10.41 -16.91
C THR A 54 2.62 -10.20 -17.83
N ARG A 55 2.82 -10.21 -19.16
CA ARG A 55 1.72 -10.12 -20.14
C ARG A 55 0.76 -11.30 -20.02
N LYS A 56 1.30 -12.51 -19.81
CA LYS A 56 0.46 -13.68 -19.57
C LYS A 56 -0.40 -13.48 -18.32
N LYS A 57 0.20 -13.07 -17.18
CA LYS A 57 -0.52 -12.81 -15.92
C LYS A 57 -1.58 -11.71 -16.08
N LEU A 58 -1.29 -10.65 -16.84
CA LEU A 58 -2.26 -9.60 -17.13
C LEU A 58 -3.48 -10.16 -17.89
N ARG A 59 -3.26 -10.96 -18.94
CA ARG A 59 -4.35 -11.62 -19.68
C ARG A 59 -5.13 -12.60 -18.79
N ASP A 60 -4.44 -13.42 -17.99
CA ASP A 60 -5.08 -14.38 -17.09
C ASP A 60 -5.93 -13.67 -16.03
N ALA A 61 -5.51 -12.49 -15.57
CA ALA A 61 -6.26 -11.65 -14.62
C ALA A 61 -7.42 -10.87 -15.27
N ARG A 62 -7.48 -10.77 -16.60
CA ARG A 62 -8.56 -10.14 -17.36
C ARG A 62 -9.77 -11.06 -17.46
N ASN A 63 -10.40 -11.37 -16.34
CA ASN A 63 -11.65 -12.09 -16.29
C ASN A 63 -12.49 -11.68 -15.10
N GLU A 64 -13.82 -11.77 -15.22
CA GLU A 64 -14.76 -11.35 -14.19
C GLU A 64 -14.60 -12.13 -12.88
N GLN A 65 -14.25 -13.41 -12.96
CA GLN A 65 -14.04 -14.24 -11.78
C GLN A 65 -12.82 -13.76 -10.96
N TYR A 66 -11.71 -13.42 -11.63
CA TYR A 66 -10.54 -12.84 -10.96
C TYR A 66 -10.92 -11.52 -10.28
N PHE A 67 -11.61 -10.66 -11.01
CA PHE A 67 -12.07 -9.36 -10.51
C PHE A 67 -12.97 -9.53 -9.29
N TYR A 68 -13.99 -10.36 -9.37
CA TYR A 68 -14.87 -10.67 -8.26
C TYR A 68 -14.11 -11.24 -7.04
N THR A 69 -13.22 -12.20 -7.25
CA THR A 69 -12.45 -12.85 -6.19
C THR A 69 -11.53 -11.87 -5.47
N LEU A 70 -10.92 -10.93 -6.21
CA LEU A 70 -10.07 -9.88 -5.66
C LEU A 70 -10.84 -9.01 -4.65
N PHE A 71 -11.99 -8.50 -5.05
CA PHE A 71 -12.81 -7.64 -4.18
C PHE A 71 -13.46 -8.41 -3.02
N ALA A 72 -13.92 -9.63 -3.25
CA ALA A 72 -14.43 -10.50 -2.20
C ALA A 72 -13.37 -10.82 -1.13
N ARG A 73 -12.09 -10.99 -1.55
CA ARG A 73 -10.97 -11.16 -0.61
C ARG A 73 -10.71 -9.91 0.23
N LEU A 74 -10.70 -8.74 -0.39
CA LEU A 74 -10.53 -7.47 0.34
C LEU A 74 -11.65 -7.30 1.39
N GLU A 75 -12.89 -7.56 1.01
CA GLU A 75 -14.04 -7.48 1.91
C GLU A 75 -13.94 -8.50 3.04
N LYS A 76 -13.64 -9.76 2.74
CA LYS A 76 -13.45 -10.83 3.73
C LYS A 76 -12.36 -10.50 4.75
N CYS A 77 -11.27 -9.84 4.31
CA CYS A 77 -10.18 -9.42 5.17
C CYS A 77 -10.44 -8.07 5.86
N ASN A 78 -11.62 -7.48 5.68
CA ASN A 78 -11.96 -6.12 6.16
C ASN A 78 -10.93 -5.06 5.73
N MET A 79 -10.37 -5.22 4.53
CA MET A 79 -9.42 -4.28 3.95
C MET A 79 -10.14 -3.29 3.04
N ARG A 80 -9.69 -2.04 3.05
CA ARG A 80 -10.05 -1.05 2.05
C ARG A 80 -8.88 -0.84 1.08
N ALA A 81 -9.20 -0.56 -0.17
CA ALA A 81 -8.22 -0.10 -1.15
C ALA A 81 -8.34 1.41 -1.29
N ILE A 82 -7.21 2.10 -1.32
CA ILE A 82 -7.08 3.53 -1.58
C ILE A 82 -6.19 3.67 -2.80
N THR A 83 -6.69 4.27 -3.86
CA THR A 83 -5.95 4.49 -5.10
C THR A 83 -5.41 5.92 -5.16
N ARG A 84 -4.48 6.21 -6.06
CA ARG A 84 -4.06 7.60 -6.29
C ARG A 84 -5.17 8.52 -6.84
N LEU A 85 -6.31 7.96 -7.20
CA LEU A 85 -7.50 8.72 -7.61
C LEU A 85 -8.37 9.10 -6.40
N SER A 86 -8.14 8.47 -5.24
CA SER A 86 -8.92 8.68 -4.02
C SER A 86 -8.45 9.93 -3.28
N ASP A 87 -9.37 10.72 -2.75
CA ASP A 87 -9.07 11.95 -1.98
C ASP A 87 -8.28 11.65 -0.69
N ASP A 88 -8.44 10.46 -0.12
CA ASP A 88 -7.74 10.02 1.10
C ASP A 88 -6.37 9.37 0.83
N TYR A 89 -5.86 9.42 -0.42
CA TYR A 89 -4.49 8.99 -0.71
C TYR A 89 -3.48 9.96 -0.09
N PRO A 90 -2.47 9.47 0.70
CA PRO A 90 -1.54 10.35 1.41
C PRO A 90 -0.78 11.28 0.48
N GLU A 91 -0.91 12.59 0.68
CA GLU A 91 -0.32 13.61 -0.21
C GLU A 91 1.21 13.47 -0.30
N LEU A 92 1.89 13.29 0.85
CA LEU A 92 3.35 13.13 0.86
C LEU A 92 3.81 11.87 0.11
N LEU A 93 3.05 10.78 0.22
CA LEU A 93 3.34 9.56 -0.52
C LEU A 93 3.13 9.74 -2.02
N SER A 94 2.18 10.58 -2.43
CA SER A 94 1.93 10.86 -3.85
C SER A 94 3.10 11.56 -4.54
N ARG A 95 3.98 12.23 -3.77
CA ARG A 95 5.10 13.05 -4.27
C ARG A 95 6.41 12.28 -4.40
N ILE A 96 6.51 11.04 -3.93
CA ILE A 96 7.72 10.22 -4.11
C ILE A 96 7.88 9.81 -5.57
N TYR A 97 9.09 9.40 -5.96
CA TYR A 97 9.44 9.07 -7.35
C TYR A 97 8.56 7.94 -7.96
N ASP A 98 8.32 6.86 -7.23
CA ASP A 98 7.54 5.71 -7.67
C ASP A 98 6.38 5.45 -6.67
N PRO A 99 5.34 6.31 -6.60
CA PRO A 99 4.28 6.13 -5.63
C PRO A 99 3.45 4.86 -5.93
N PRO A 100 3.07 4.07 -4.92
CA PRO A 100 2.15 2.95 -5.11
C PRO A 100 0.85 3.40 -5.77
N ALA A 101 0.40 2.70 -6.81
CA ALA A 101 -0.87 3.03 -7.47
C ALA A 101 -2.08 2.77 -6.56
N THR A 102 -1.97 1.76 -5.68
CA THR A 102 -3.00 1.36 -4.73
C THR A 102 -2.36 1.00 -3.40
N LEU A 103 -2.99 1.43 -2.31
CA LEU A 103 -2.69 1.02 -0.93
C LEU A 103 -3.81 0.09 -0.45
N TYR A 104 -3.43 -1.02 0.17
CA TYR A 104 -4.36 -1.91 0.87
C TYR A 104 -4.27 -1.62 2.36
N VAL A 105 -5.37 -1.20 2.96
CA VAL A 105 -5.40 -0.66 4.32
C VAL A 105 -6.32 -1.49 5.20
N LEU A 106 -5.80 -1.95 6.32
CA LEU A 106 -6.55 -2.56 7.40
C LEU A 106 -6.60 -1.58 8.59
N GLY A 107 -7.79 -1.38 9.14
CA GLY A 107 -8.02 -0.44 10.23
C GLY A 107 -8.60 0.91 9.79
N ALA A 108 -8.93 1.74 10.77
CA ALA A 108 -9.69 2.98 10.58
C ALA A 108 -8.85 4.26 10.71
N CYS A 109 -7.52 4.13 10.96
CA CYS A 109 -6.67 5.30 11.11
C CYS A 109 -6.63 6.10 9.79
N PRO A 110 -6.90 7.41 9.80
CA PRO A 110 -6.69 8.25 8.64
C PRO A 110 -5.22 8.23 8.21
N LEU A 111 -4.98 8.20 6.90
CA LEU A 111 -3.62 8.22 6.32
C LEU A 111 -3.14 9.63 5.95
N ASP A 112 -4.01 10.61 5.99
CA ASP A 112 -3.79 12.03 5.65
C ASP A 112 -3.00 12.81 6.70
N ASN A 113 -2.08 12.19 7.35
CA ASN A 113 -1.42 12.73 8.54
C ASN A 113 -0.62 13.99 8.26
N ALA A 114 -1.16 15.10 8.64
CA ALA A 114 -0.46 16.38 8.66
C ALA A 114 0.81 16.34 9.53
N ARG A 115 0.82 15.50 10.60
CA ARG A 115 1.95 15.31 11.51
C ARG A 115 2.23 13.82 11.66
N SER A 116 3.31 13.35 11.07
CA SER A 116 3.76 11.97 11.20
C SER A 116 5.28 11.88 11.31
N PHE A 117 5.77 10.85 11.99
CA PHE A 117 7.20 10.61 12.17
C PHE A 117 7.50 9.11 11.99
N ALA A 118 8.50 8.81 11.15
CA ALA A 118 8.92 7.44 10.93
C ALA A 118 10.02 7.04 11.92
N ILE A 119 9.83 5.92 12.62
CA ILE A 119 10.85 5.30 13.50
C ILE A 119 11.15 3.92 12.92
N VAL A 120 12.37 3.73 12.43
CA VAL A 120 12.82 2.48 11.81
C VAL A 120 14.20 2.10 12.33
N GLY A 121 14.50 0.80 12.36
CA GLY A 121 15.82 0.39 12.80
C GLY A 121 16.06 -1.12 12.75
N SER A 122 17.10 -1.55 13.47
CA SER A 122 17.55 -2.93 13.47
C SER A 122 16.51 -3.90 14.06
N ARG A 123 16.33 -5.05 13.40
CA ARG A 123 15.58 -6.19 13.94
C ARG A 123 16.24 -6.82 15.15
N ARG A 124 17.56 -6.68 15.28
CA ARG A 124 18.39 -7.13 16.41
C ARG A 124 19.03 -5.92 17.08
N CYS A 125 18.21 -5.09 17.69
CA CYS A 125 18.70 -3.90 18.41
C CYS A 125 19.09 -4.22 19.86
N THR A 126 19.86 -3.33 20.47
CA THR A 126 20.19 -3.38 21.90
C THR A 126 18.96 -3.05 22.75
N ARG A 127 19.01 -3.39 24.05
CA ARG A 127 17.97 -3.00 25.00
C ARG A 127 17.80 -1.47 25.08
N ASP A 128 18.91 -0.73 24.99
CA ASP A 128 18.87 0.74 24.98
C ASP A 128 18.23 1.27 23.72
N GLY A 129 18.49 0.65 22.55
CA GLY A 129 17.84 1.01 21.29
C GLY A 129 16.32 0.78 21.34
N GLN A 130 15.86 -0.34 21.90
CA GLN A 130 14.44 -0.61 22.12
C GLN A 130 13.80 0.42 23.04
N ARG A 131 14.47 0.72 24.18
CA ARG A 131 13.98 1.69 25.14
C ARG A 131 13.85 3.07 24.50
N ALA A 132 14.90 3.55 23.82
CA ALA A 132 14.89 4.84 23.14
C ALA A 132 13.75 4.93 22.10
N ALA A 133 13.59 3.91 21.24
CA ALA A 133 12.54 3.89 20.24
C ALA A 133 11.13 3.97 20.87
N ARG A 134 10.91 3.24 21.98
CA ARG A 134 9.64 3.25 22.71
C ARG A 134 9.37 4.62 23.36
N GLU A 135 10.35 5.20 24.04
CA GLU A 135 10.23 6.50 24.72
C GLU A 135 9.98 7.63 23.70
N PHE A 136 10.72 7.66 22.59
CA PHE A 136 10.47 8.62 21.50
C PHE A 136 9.07 8.49 20.91
N ALA A 137 8.65 7.26 20.62
CA ALA A 137 7.32 7.02 20.06
C ALA A 137 6.21 7.42 21.03
N GLU A 138 6.36 7.17 22.33
CA GLU A 138 5.41 7.55 23.35
C GLU A 138 5.26 9.09 23.43
N VAL A 139 6.37 9.83 23.44
CA VAL A 139 6.35 11.30 23.46
C VAL A 139 5.69 11.85 22.20
N LEU A 140 6.07 11.35 21.00
CA LEU A 140 5.47 11.77 19.75
C LEU A 140 3.95 11.52 19.72
N ALA A 141 3.54 10.36 20.19
CA ALA A 141 2.13 9.97 20.23
C ALA A 141 1.30 10.88 21.16
N ARG A 142 1.85 11.27 22.32
CA ARG A 142 1.21 12.22 23.24
C ARG A 142 1.06 13.63 22.65
N GLU A 143 1.94 14.01 21.72
CA GLU A 143 1.90 15.28 20.99
C GLU A 143 1.07 15.20 19.68
N ASP A 144 0.20 14.20 19.55
CA ASP A 144 -0.63 13.93 18.37
C ASP A 144 0.16 13.80 17.06
N VAL A 145 1.39 13.25 17.14
CA VAL A 145 2.19 12.87 15.99
C VAL A 145 2.01 11.38 15.70
N ALA A 146 1.54 11.03 14.51
CA ALA A 146 1.38 9.62 14.13
C ALA A 146 2.76 8.95 13.96
N VAL A 147 2.99 7.82 14.63
CA VAL A 147 4.22 7.05 14.50
C VAL A 147 4.07 6.04 13.37
N ILE A 148 4.97 6.12 12.39
CA ILE A 148 5.00 5.21 11.23
C ILE A 148 6.18 4.26 11.38
N SER A 149 5.95 2.94 11.22
CA SER A 149 7.02 1.94 11.25
C SER A 149 6.67 0.71 10.41
N GLY A 150 7.60 -0.26 10.28
CA GLY A 150 7.45 -1.41 9.38
C GLY A 150 6.95 -2.69 10.06
N MET A 151 6.57 -2.64 11.35
CA MET A 151 6.09 -3.79 12.15
C MET A 151 7.07 -4.97 12.23
N ALA A 152 8.34 -4.75 11.96
CA ALA A 152 9.38 -5.75 12.13
C ALA A 152 9.77 -5.91 13.61
N ASN A 153 10.42 -7.04 13.95
CA ASN A 153 10.99 -7.20 15.29
C ASN A 153 12.00 -6.09 15.60
N GLY A 154 12.19 -5.77 16.88
CA GLY A 154 13.21 -4.84 17.34
C GLY A 154 12.73 -3.39 17.44
N VAL A 155 13.38 -2.46 16.75
CA VAL A 155 13.06 -1.02 16.83
C VAL A 155 11.64 -0.73 16.40
N ASP A 156 11.16 -1.34 15.31
CA ASP A 156 9.83 -1.11 14.78
C ASP A 156 8.74 -1.53 15.77
N THR A 157 8.88 -2.74 16.38
CA THR A 157 7.97 -3.21 17.43
C THR A 157 7.95 -2.22 18.61
N ALA A 158 9.15 -1.80 19.08
CA ALA A 158 9.25 -0.86 20.20
C ALA A 158 8.60 0.50 19.89
N ALA A 159 8.71 0.96 18.65
CA ALA A 159 8.07 2.19 18.20
C ALA A 159 6.52 2.09 18.23
N HIS A 160 5.98 0.99 17.73
CA HIS A 160 4.53 0.76 17.78
C HIS A 160 4.01 0.64 19.22
N GLU A 161 4.73 -0.11 20.08
CA GLU A 161 4.39 -0.24 21.50
C GLU A 161 4.41 1.13 22.20
N GLY A 162 5.45 1.96 21.96
CA GLY A 162 5.54 3.30 22.53
C GLY A 162 4.38 4.20 22.12
N ALA A 163 4.01 4.18 20.84
CA ALA A 163 2.87 4.94 20.35
C ALA A 163 1.55 4.52 21.00
N LEU A 164 1.34 3.23 21.21
CA LEU A 164 0.17 2.71 21.92
C LEU A 164 0.16 3.10 23.41
N ILE A 165 1.32 3.08 24.09
CA ILE A 165 1.46 3.56 25.47
C ILE A 165 1.13 5.06 25.58
N GLY A 166 1.50 5.86 24.57
CA GLY A 166 1.16 7.28 24.46
C GLY A 166 -0.29 7.55 24.08
N TYR A 167 -1.11 6.51 23.86
CA TYR A 167 -2.50 6.60 23.38
C TYR A 167 -2.65 7.33 22.05
N GLY A 168 -1.60 7.36 21.24
CA GLY A 168 -1.59 8.03 19.94
C GLY A 168 -1.78 7.09 18.77
N ARG A 169 -1.64 7.65 17.57
CA ARG A 169 -1.82 6.92 16.31
C ARG A 169 -0.52 6.24 15.89
N THR A 170 -0.63 5.01 15.39
CA THR A 170 0.49 4.34 14.73
C THR A 170 0.06 3.62 13.48
N ILE A 171 0.92 3.66 12.46
CA ILE A 171 0.66 3.09 11.13
C ILE A 171 1.79 2.14 10.78
N ALA A 172 1.45 0.89 10.45
CA ALA A 172 2.40 -0.10 10.00
C ALA A 172 2.45 -0.16 8.47
N LEU A 173 3.64 0.00 7.89
CA LEU A 173 3.89 -0.21 6.46
C LEU A 173 4.45 -1.61 6.25
N LEU A 174 3.63 -2.51 5.73
CA LEU A 174 3.99 -3.92 5.56
C LEU A 174 4.59 -4.16 4.18
N GLY A 175 5.66 -4.95 4.13
CA GLY A 175 6.23 -5.47 2.88
C GLY A 175 5.56 -6.76 2.38
N CYS A 176 4.57 -7.26 3.11
CA CYS A 176 3.75 -8.43 2.76
C CYS A 176 2.27 -8.05 2.77
N GLY A 177 1.38 -8.99 2.40
CA GLY A 177 -0.06 -8.78 2.56
C GLY A 177 -0.43 -8.62 4.03
N ALA A 178 -1.38 -7.74 4.34
CA ALA A 178 -1.88 -7.56 5.70
C ALA A 178 -2.70 -8.76 6.22
N ASP A 179 -2.93 -9.75 5.38
CA ASP A 179 -3.51 -11.06 5.68
C ASP A 179 -2.47 -12.15 5.99
N VAL A 180 -1.19 -11.81 5.97
CA VAL A 180 -0.06 -12.69 6.34
C VAL A 180 0.37 -12.31 7.75
N ILE A 181 -0.05 -13.11 8.73
CA ILE A 181 0.28 -12.99 10.15
C ILE A 181 1.31 -14.04 10.52
#